data_04365f815eac623a8bfb979fc421d3ab
#
_entry.id   04365f815eac623a8bfb979fc421d3ab
#
_cell.length_a   1.000
_cell.length_b   1.000
_cell.length_c   1.000
_cell.angle_alpha   90.00
_cell.angle_beta   90.00
_cell.angle_gamma   90.00
#
_symmetry.space_group_name_H-M   'P 1'
#
loop_
_entity.id
_entity.type
_entity.pdbx_description
1 polymer ?
#
loop_
_entity_poly.entity_id
_entity_poly.type
_entity_poly.pdbx_seq_one_letter_code
_entity_poly.pdbx_strand_id
1 'polypeptide(L)'
;MAHDMTLQNLFSVKGKVALVTGGSRGIGEMIAAGLLANGAKVYISSRKAQQCDEAAQRLMQNYGGECISIPANVADMDGIDALVAEISKREKHVDILVNNAGVSWGAPLEEFPEVGWDKVMDTNVKSIFFLTQRMLPLMTSRATTEDPSRIVNIGSIDGLSTPTFETYSYGPSKAAVHSLTKVLAARLRKRNIIVNAIAPGPFPTYMLSTGVGGGGDVEATDWSSVGQMNPSNRVGSPEDIAGLTIFLCSRAGAFTVGEVISCDGGTLLGR
;
A
#
# COMPACT_ATOMS: atom_id res chain seq x y z
N MET A 1 5.18 -15.36 -33.59
CA MET A 1 4.75 -13.93 -33.65
C MET A 1 5.65 -13.12 -32.72
N ALA A 2 6.09 -11.94 -33.13
CA ALA A 2 6.88 -11.06 -32.28
C ALA A 2 6.01 -10.52 -31.15
N HIS A 3 6.53 -10.50 -29.92
CA HIS A 3 5.86 -9.91 -28.78
C HIS A 3 6.06 -8.39 -28.75
N ASP A 4 5.06 -7.65 -28.28
CA ASP A 4 5.19 -6.21 -28.06
C ASP A 4 5.96 -5.96 -26.75
N MET A 5 7.22 -5.54 -26.90
CA MET A 5 8.17 -5.29 -25.80
C MET A 5 8.31 -3.79 -25.48
N THR A 6 7.40 -2.95 -25.98
CA THR A 6 7.43 -1.52 -25.70
C THR A 6 7.14 -1.24 -24.21
N LEU A 7 7.73 -0.17 -23.67
CA LEU A 7 7.47 0.26 -22.29
C LEU A 7 5.99 0.52 -22.07
N GLN A 8 5.30 1.07 -23.06
CA GLN A 8 3.86 1.33 -22.98
C GLN A 8 3.04 0.06 -22.83
N ASN A 9 3.41 -1.04 -23.50
CA ASN A 9 2.75 -2.33 -23.30
C ASN A 9 3.13 -2.98 -21.96
N LEU A 10 4.40 -2.91 -21.58
CA LEU A 10 4.92 -3.61 -20.40
C LEU A 10 4.47 -2.97 -19.09
N PHE A 11 4.46 -1.63 -19.02
CA PHE A 11 4.25 -0.91 -17.75
C PHE A 11 2.95 -0.09 -17.71
N SER A 12 2.04 -0.26 -18.67
CA SER A 12 0.79 0.49 -18.67
C SER A 12 -0.15 0.05 -17.55
N VAL A 13 -0.65 1.03 -16.82
CA VAL A 13 -1.80 0.92 -15.92
C VAL A 13 -2.98 1.78 -16.39
N LYS A 14 -2.89 2.31 -17.61
CA LYS A 14 -3.90 3.19 -18.21
C LYS A 14 -5.27 2.48 -18.30
N GLY A 15 -6.32 3.16 -17.82
CA GLY A 15 -7.69 2.65 -17.83
C GLY A 15 -7.98 1.59 -16.77
N LYS A 16 -7.01 1.27 -15.89
CA LYS A 16 -7.25 0.41 -14.72
C LYS A 16 -7.99 1.18 -13.64
N VAL A 17 -8.84 0.46 -12.90
CA VAL A 17 -9.52 0.98 -11.71
C VAL A 17 -8.76 0.49 -10.48
N ALA A 18 -8.30 1.42 -9.65
CA ALA A 18 -7.48 1.14 -8.48
C ALA A 18 -8.15 1.64 -7.19
N LEU A 19 -8.09 0.85 -6.12
CA LEU A 19 -8.38 1.27 -4.75
C LEU A 19 -7.10 1.29 -3.93
N VAL A 20 -6.81 2.42 -3.27
CA VAL A 20 -5.67 2.59 -2.36
C VAL A 20 -6.17 2.95 -0.96
N THR A 21 -6.03 2.04 0.00
CA THR A 21 -6.36 2.33 1.40
C THR A 21 -5.23 3.12 2.07
N GLY A 22 -5.58 4.03 2.99
CA GLY A 22 -4.59 4.95 3.56
C GLY A 22 -4.03 5.93 2.52
N GLY A 23 -4.77 6.21 1.43
CA GLY A 23 -4.32 6.98 0.28
C GLY A 23 -4.28 8.50 0.47
N SER A 24 -4.64 9.03 1.65
CA SER A 24 -4.70 10.48 1.89
C SER A 24 -3.37 11.11 2.30
N ARG A 25 -2.32 10.34 2.54
CA ARG A 25 -0.98 10.82 2.90
C ARG A 25 0.08 9.73 2.79
N GLY A 26 1.36 10.15 2.82
CA GLY A 26 2.53 9.26 2.87
C GLY A 26 2.58 8.28 1.72
N ILE A 27 3.00 7.03 1.98
CA ILE A 27 3.19 6.00 0.95
C ILE A 27 1.92 5.76 0.12
N GLY A 28 0.74 5.74 0.76
CA GLY A 28 -0.51 5.55 0.03
C GLY A 28 -0.82 6.67 -0.95
N GLU A 29 -0.55 7.92 -0.59
CA GLU A 29 -0.69 9.07 -1.48
C GLU A 29 0.34 9.03 -2.62
N MET A 30 1.60 8.67 -2.34
CA MET A 30 2.66 8.50 -3.35
C MET A 30 2.27 7.44 -4.39
N ILE A 31 1.71 6.32 -3.94
CA ILE A 31 1.22 5.24 -4.81
C ILE A 31 0.02 5.73 -5.64
N ALA A 32 -0.95 6.38 -5.00
CA ALA A 32 -2.12 6.92 -5.69
C ALA A 32 -1.71 7.94 -6.77
N ALA A 33 -0.74 8.82 -6.47
CA ALA A 33 -0.16 9.76 -7.42
C ALA A 33 0.43 9.06 -8.65
N GLY A 34 1.26 8.03 -8.42
CA GLY A 34 1.88 7.28 -9.52
C GLY A 34 0.86 6.57 -10.40
N LEU A 35 -0.17 5.93 -9.83
CA LEU A 35 -1.23 5.29 -10.60
C LEU A 35 -2.05 6.31 -11.39
N LEU A 36 -2.42 7.42 -10.77
CA LEU A 36 -3.21 8.49 -11.39
C LEU A 36 -2.45 9.15 -12.56
N ALA A 37 -1.19 9.52 -12.36
CA ALA A 37 -0.32 10.11 -13.38
C ALA A 37 -0.14 9.21 -14.62
N ASN A 38 -0.29 7.88 -14.44
CA ASN A 38 -0.20 6.90 -15.52
C ASN A 38 -1.57 6.44 -16.05
N GLY A 39 -2.62 7.23 -15.78
CA GLY A 39 -3.94 7.09 -16.40
C GLY A 39 -4.85 6.03 -15.78
N ALA A 40 -4.58 5.58 -14.58
CA ALA A 40 -5.54 4.79 -13.81
C ALA A 40 -6.61 5.71 -13.20
N LYS A 41 -7.83 5.21 -13.06
CA LYS A 41 -8.86 5.80 -12.19
C LYS A 41 -8.58 5.33 -10.76
N VAL A 42 -8.45 6.26 -9.82
CA VAL A 42 -8.01 5.94 -8.46
C VAL A 42 -9.07 6.27 -7.42
N TYR A 43 -9.41 5.31 -6.60
CA TYR A 43 -10.15 5.50 -5.37
C TYR A 43 -9.17 5.53 -4.21
N ILE A 44 -9.25 6.56 -3.36
CA ILE A 44 -8.50 6.61 -2.12
C ILE A 44 -9.44 6.51 -0.93
N SER A 45 -9.02 5.81 0.11
CA SER A 45 -9.79 5.69 1.35
C SER A 45 -8.92 5.97 2.56
N SER A 46 -9.47 6.73 3.51
CA SER A 46 -8.89 6.97 4.83
C SER A 46 -9.98 7.32 5.84
N ARG A 47 -9.67 7.29 7.14
CA ARG A 47 -10.66 7.51 8.20
C ARG A 47 -11.16 8.95 8.30
N LYS A 48 -10.31 9.94 7.98
CA LYS A 48 -10.63 11.36 8.11
C LYS A 48 -11.16 11.88 6.78
N ALA A 49 -12.47 12.13 6.69
CA ALA A 49 -13.15 12.53 5.47
C ALA A 49 -12.49 13.75 4.82
N GLN A 50 -12.37 14.83 5.57
CA GLN A 50 -11.78 16.08 5.05
C GLN A 50 -10.38 15.86 4.46
N GLN A 51 -9.48 15.17 5.17
CA GLN A 51 -8.13 14.88 4.67
C GLN A 51 -8.15 13.99 3.41
N CYS A 52 -9.11 13.08 3.31
CA CYS A 52 -9.26 12.22 2.14
C CYS A 52 -9.74 13.03 0.93
N ASP A 53 -10.71 13.92 1.12
CA ASP A 53 -11.25 14.77 0.08
C ASP A 53 -10.21 15.78 -0.43
N GLU A 54 -9.49 16.44 0.47
CA GLU A 54 -8.39 17.34 0.14
C GLU A 54 -7.26 16.64 -0.63
N ALA A 55 -6.91 15.40 -0.23
CA ALA A 55 -5.91 14.61 -0.93
C ALA A 55 -6.37 14.25 -2.35
N ALA A 56 -7.62 13.83 -2.54
CA ALA A 56 -8.16 13.54 -3.87
C ALA A 56 -8.11 14.77 -4.79
N GLN A 57 -8.49 15.93 -4.27
CA GLN A 57 -8.43 17.18 -5.03
C GLN A 57 -6.99 17.55 -5.40
N ARG A 58 -6.07 17.49 -4.44
CA ARG A 58 -4.63 17.78 -4.66
C ARG A 58 -4.02 16.82 -5.70
N LEU A 59 -4.35 15.55 -5.63
CA LEU A 59 -3.88 14.55 -6.60
C LEU A 59 -4.38 14.87 -8.02
N MET A 60 -5.66 15.21 -8.18
CA MET A 60 -6.22 15.59 -9.49
C MET A 60 -5.63 16.88 -10.02
N GLN A 61 -5.38 17.87 -9.16
CA GLN A 61 -4.75 19.13 -9.55
C GLN A 61 -3.32 18.94 -10.05
N ASN A 62 -2.56 18.06 -9.40
CA ASN A 62 -1.14 17.86 -9.71
C ASN A 62 -0.91 16.92 -10.89
N TYR A 63 -1.75 15.88 -11.04
CA TYR A 63 -1.49 14.78 -11.98
C TYR A 63 -2.61 14.59 -13.02
N GLY A 64 -3.69 15.34 -12.92
CA GLY A 64 -4.87 15.11 -13.77
C GLY A 64 -5.62 13.83 -13.43
N GLY A 65 -6.46 13.35 -14.35
CA GLY A 65 -7.18 12.09 -14.20
C GLY A 65 -8.36 12.17 -13.21
N GLU A 66 -8.81 11.01 -12.74
CA GLU A 66 -9.96 10.88 -11.83
C GLU A 66 -9.52 10.20 -10.53
N CYS A 67 -9.54 10.97 -9.43
CA CYS A 67 -9.28 10.49 -8.08
C CYS A 67 -10.49 10.73 -7.19
N ILE A 68 -11.04 9.67 -6.59
CA ILE A 68 -12.29 9.73 -5.82
C ILE A 68 -11.98 9.35 -4.38
N SER A 69 -12.38 10.21 -3.46
CA SER A 69 -12.33 9.96 -2.02
C SER A 69 -13.53 9.13 -1.57
N ILE A 70 -13.27 8.05 -0.81
CA ILE A 70 -14.29 7.29 -0.08
C ILE A 70 -13.79 7.10 1.36
N PRO A 71 -14.19 7.99 2.28
CA PRO A 71 -13.78 7.87 3.68
C PRO A 71 -14.33 6.60 4.32
N ALA A 72 -13.42 5.79 4.92
CA ALA A 72 -13.82 4.58 5.65
C ALA A 72 -12.76 4.20 6.70
N ASN A 73 -13.21 3.55 7.77
CA ASN A 73 -12.33 2.89 8.73
C ASN A 73 -12.20 1.41 8.37
N VAL A 74 -11.08 1.01 7.78
CA VAL A 74 -10.85 -0.39 7.40
C VAL A 74 -10.45 -1.29 8.57
N ALA A 75 -10.28 -0.76 9.78
CA ALA A 75 -9.99 -1.54 10.98
C ALA A 75 -11.20 -2.32 11.51
N ASP A 76 -12.41 -1.95 11.09
CA ASP A 76 -13.66 -2.63 11.45
C ASP A 76 -14.44 -3.11 10.23
N MET A 77 -15.33 -4.07 10.45
CA MET A 77 -16.08 -4.69 9.36
C MET A 77 -17.11 -3.76 8.74
N ASP A 78 -17.75 -2.91 9.53
CA ASP A 78 -18.76 -1.97 9.04
C ASP A 78 -18.14 -0.96 8.07
N GLY A 79 -16.95 -0.48 8.40
CA GLY A 79 -16.19 0.42 7.52
C GLY A 79 -15.73 -0.27 6.22
N ILE A 80 -15.32 -1.54 6.29
CA ILE A 80 -14.98 -2.34 5.10
C ILE A 80 -16.21 -2.54 4.23
N ASP A 81 -17.33 -2.98 4.81
CA ASP A 81 -18.56 -3.25 4.07
C ASP A 81 -19.13 -1.97 3.44
N ALA A 82 -19.08 -0.83 4.14
CA ALA A 82 -19.47 0.47 3.60
C ALA A 82 -18.59 0.92 2.42
N LEU A 83 -17.25 0.75 2.53
CA LEU A 83 -16.30 1.08 1.47
C LEU A 83 -16.58 0.26 0.20
N VAL A 84 -16.73 -1.05 0.36
CA VAL A 84 -16.98 -1.95 -0.77
C VAL A 84 -18.34 -1.68 -1.40
N ALA A 85 -19.40 -1.43 -0.60
CA ALA A 85 -20.72 -1.07 -1.10
C ALA A 85 -20.66 0.22 -1.93
N GLU A 86 -19.93 1.23 -1.48
CA GLU A 86 -19.81 2.51 -2.20
C GLU A 86 -19.04 2.37 -3.52
N ILE A 87 -17.98 1.54 -3.56
CA ILE A 87 -17.27 1.23 -4.81
C ILE A 87 -18.17 0.46 -5.76
N SER A 88 -18.93 -0.54 -5.26
CA SER A 88 -19.81 -1.37 -6.07
C SER A 88 -20.97 -0.62 -6.74
N LYS A 89 -21.36 0.55 -6.20
CA LYS A 89 -22.33 1.45 -6.85
C LYS A 89 -21.73 2.17 -8.07
N ARG A 90 -20.41 2.37 -8.08
CA ARG A 90 -19.71 3.17 -9.08
C ARG A 90 -19.00 2.33 -10.12
N GLU A 91 -18.51 1.13 -9.72
CA GLU A 91 -17.69 0.27 -10.55
C GLU A 91 -18.24 -1.16 -10.64
N LYS A 92 -18.14 -1.72 -11.84
CA LYS A 92 -18.43 -3.12 -12.09
C LYS A 92 -17.23 -4.04 -11.91
N HIS A 93 -16.03 -3.46 -11.84
CA HIS A 93 -14.76 -4.15 -11.64
C HIS A 93 -13.75 -3.24 -10.94
N VAL A 94 -12.79 -3.86 -10.27
CA VAL A 94 -11.59 -3.22 -9.73
C VAL A 94 -10.39 -4.06 -10.14
N ASP A 95 -9.41 -3.45 -10.77
CA ASP A 95 -8.23 -4.13 -11.29
C ASP A 95 -7.10 -4.20 -10.26
N ILE A 96 -6.98 -3.15 -9.43
CA ILE A 96 -5.86 -2.98 -8.52
C ILE A 96 -6.40 -2.67 -7.13
N LEU A 97 -5.99 -3.47 -6.14
CA LEU A 97 -6.21 -3.19 -4.73
C LEU A 97 -4.87 -3.00 -4.04
N VAL A 98 -4.63 -1.81 -3.49
CA VAL A 98 -3.47 -1.52 -2.66
C VAL A 98 -3.89 -1.44 -1.20
N ASN A 99 -3.55 -2.46 -0.44
CA ASN A 99 -3.74 -2.52 1.00
C ASN A 99 -2.57 -1.81 1.70
N ASN A 100 -2.70 -0.48 1.86
CA ASN A 100 -1.66 0.36 2.45
C ASN A 100 -2.04 0.92 3.82
N ALA A 101 -3.33 0.98 4.18
CA ALA A 101 -3.72 1.45 5.50
C ALA A 101 -2.96 0.73 6.61
N GLY A 102 -2.33 1.50 7.49
CA GLY A 102 -1.53 0.94 8.56
C GLY A 102 -1.30 1.95 9.68
N VAL A 103 -1.03 1.42 10.86
CA VAL A 103 -0.70 2.20 12.06
C VAL A 103 0.45 1.52 12.80
N SER A 104 1.14 2.29 13.63
CA SER A 104 2.11 1.82 14.60
C SER A 104 1.67 2.25 16.00
N TRP A 105 2.19 1.57 17.01
CA TRP A 105 2.06 1.94 18.41
C TRP A 105 3.39 1.70 19.10
N GLY A 106 3.91 2.73 19.76
CA GLY A 106 5.16 2.66 20.53
C GLY A 106 4.87 2.85 22.02
N ALA A 107 5.44 2.00 22.84
CA ALA A 107 5.46 2.10 24.30
C ALA A 107 6.56 1.19 24.86
N PRO A 108 7.12 1.46 26.06
CA PRO A 108 8.00 0.52 26.76
C PRO A 108 7.36 -0.85 26.88
N LEU A 109 8.18 -1.92 26.91
CA LEU A 109 7.69 -3.30 26.96
C LEU A 109 6.75 -3.54 28.14
N GLU A 110 7.12 -3.04 29.31
CA GLU A 110 6.39 -3.23 30.57
C GLU A 110 5.04 -2.48 30.60
N GLU A 111 4.89 -1.46 29.76
CA GLU A 111 3.72 -0.58 29.72
C GLU A 111 2.93 -0.72 28.41
N PHE A 112 3.28 -1.69 27.55
CA PHE A 112 2.66 -1.82 26.23
C PHE A 112 1.19 -2.24 26.35
N PRO A 113 0.21 -1.37 25.95
CA PRO A 113 -1.19 -1.61 26.23
C PRO A 113 -1.83 -2.57 25.20
N GLU A 114 -2.74 -3.43 25.66
CA GLU A 114 -3.53 -4.35 24.80
C GLU A 114 -4.26 -3.59 23.67
N VAL A 115 -4.86 -2.44 23.99
CA VAL A 115 -5.54 -1.61 22.98
C VAL A 115 -4.61 -1.15 21.84
N GLY A 116 -3.33 -0.94 22.14
CA GLY A 116 -2.32 -0.59 21.14
C GLY A 116 -1.99 -1.79 20.25
N TRP A 117 -1.92 -2.98 20.84
CA TRP A 117 -1.72 -4.23 20.14
C TRP A 117 -2.87 -4.53 19.18
N ASP A 118 -4.10 -4.54 19.67
CA ASP A 118 -5.31 -4.83 18.91
C ASP A 118 -5.50 -3.85 17.76
N LYS A 119 -5.32 -2.56 18.02
CA LYS A 119 -5.41 -1.52 16.99
C LYS A 119 -4.44 -1.76 15.83
N VAL A 120 -3.21 -2.19 16.12
CA VAL A 120 -2.21 -2.48 15.09
C VAL A 120 -2.59 -3.74 14.33
N MET A 121 -2.99 -4.81 15.00
CA MET A 121 -3.36 -6.07 14.36
C MET A 121 -4.64 -5.94 13.53
N ASP A 122 -5.65 -5.26 14.03
CA ASP A 122 -6.91 -5.02 13.31
C ASP A 122 -6.67 -4.19 12.05
N THR A 123 -5.87 -3.09 12.17
CA THR A 123 -5.61 -2.22 11.02
C THR A 123 -4.65 -2.82 10.02
N ASN A 124 -3.55 -3.44 10.46
CA ASN A 124 -2.47 -3.84 9.57
C ASN A 124 -2.66 -5.24 8.98
N VAL A 125 -3.39 -6.14 9.66
CA VAL A 125 -3.50 -7.55 9.27
C VAL A 125 -4.93 -7.93 8.93
N LYS A 126 -5.84 -7.79 9.89
CA LYS A 126 -7.25 -8.21 9.76
C LYS A 126 -7.93 -7.46 8.61
N SER A 127 -7.69 -6.15 8.49
CA SER A 127 -8.25 -5.33 7.43
C SER A 127 -7.89 -5.87 6.03
N ILE A 128 -6.64 -6.26 5.82
CA ILE A 128 -6.15 -6.78 4.52
C ILE A 128 -6.92 -8.02 4.11
N PHE A 129 -7.10 -8.95 5.05
CA PHE A 129 -7.83 -10.18 4.77
C PHE A 129 -9.29 -9.91 4.41
N PHE A 130 -10.00 -9.19 5.26
CA PHE A 130 -11.44 -8.98 5.07
C PHE A 130 -11.76 -8.03 3.91
N LEU A 131 -10.98 -6.97 3.72
CA LEU A 131 -11.15 -6.11 2.54
C LEU A 131 -10.89 -6.90 1.24
N THR A 132 -9.82 -7.69 1.20
CA THR A 132 -9.57 -8.58 0.06
C THR A 132 -10.76 -9.50 -0.19
N GLN A 133 -11.28 -10.15 0.86
CA GLN A 133 -12.44 -11.05 0.75
C GLN A 133 -13.66 -10.34 0.17
N ARG A 134 -14.00 -9.16 0.65
CA ARG A 134 -15.16 -8.37 0.19
C ARG A 134 -14.98 -7.85 -1.23
N MET A 135 -13.74 -7.54 -1.64
CA MET A 135 -13.43 -7.05 -2.98
C MET A 135 -13.39 -8.15 -4.05
N LEU A 136 -13.35 -9.43 -3.69
CA LEU A 136 -13.22 -10.53 -4.66
C LEU A 136 -14.27 -10.49 -5.80
N PRO A 137 -15.56 -10.21 -5.58
CA PRO A 137 -16.52 -10.14 -6.68
C PRO A 137 -16.16 -9.10 -7.74
N LEU A 138 -15.73 -7.91 -7.31
CA LEU A 138 -15.30 -6.84 -8.21
C LEU A 138 -13.99 -7.18 -8.91
N MET A 139 -13.04 -7.82 -8.21
CA MET A 139 -11.73 -8.13 -8.75
C MET A 139 -11.72 -9.32 -9.71
N THR A 140 -12.67 -10.25 -9.58
CA THR A 140 -12.77 -11.41 -10.48
C THR A 140 -13.66 -11.17 -11.69
N SER A 141 -14.45 -10.10 -11.72
CA SER A 141 -15.52 -9.88 -12.71
C SER A 141 -15.03 -9.81 -14.16
N ARG A 142 -13.81 -9.29 -14.39
CA ARG A 142 -13.18 -9.23 -15.73
C ARG A 142 -11.75 -9.77 -15.78
N ALA A 143 -11.22 -10.29 -14.67
CA ALA A 143 -9.85 -10.79 -14.60
C ALA A 143 -9.66 -12.02 -15.48
N THR A 144 -8.61 -12.04 -16.30
CA THR A 144 -8.23 -13.16 -17.15
C THR A 144 -6.80 -13.61 -16.85
N THR A 145 -6.36 -14.68 -17.48
CA THR A 145 -4.97 -15.15 -17.35
C THR A 145 -4.00 -14.14 -17.96
N GLU A 146 -4.41 -13.48 -19.05
CA GLU A 146 -3.60 -12.49 -19.79
C GLU A 146 -3.58 -11.13 -19.11
N ASP A 147 -4.70 -10.77 -18.43
CA ASP A 147 -4.86 -9.52 -17.70
C ASP A 147 -5.47 -9.78 -16.31
N PRO A 148 -4.71 -10.37 -15.39
CA PRO A 148 -5.17 -10.64 -14.03
C PRO A 148 -5.29 -9.37 -13.20
N SER A 149 -6.20 -9.38 -12.22
CA SER A 149 -6.26 -8.33 -11.20
C SER A 149 -5.06 -8.40 -10.26
N ARG A 150 -4.73 -7.30 -9.61
CA ARG A 150 -3.55 -7.14 -8.77
C ARG A 150 -3.90 -6.74 -7.34
N ILE A 151 -3.29 -7.40 -6.38
CA ILE A 151 -3.30 -6.97 -4.97
C ILE A 151 -1.87 -6.69 -4.56
N VAL A 152 -1.62 -5.48 -4.07
CA VAL A 152 -0.34 -5.07 -3.49
C VAL A 152 -0.55 -4.76 -2.02
N ASN A 153 0.04 -5.56 -1.15
CA ASN A 153 0.01 -5.34 0.28
C ASN A 153 1.25 -4.53 0.71
N ILE A 154 1.07 -3.47 1.48
CA ILE A 154 2.19 -2.69 1.99
C ILE A 154 2.63 -3.26 3.34
N GLY A 155 3.73 -4.01 3.27
CA GLY A 155 4.46 -4.54 4.41
C GLY A 155 5.34 -3.48 5.08
N SER A 156 6.53 -3.90 5.47
CA SER A 156 7.65 -3.07 5.96
C SER A 156 8.91 -3.93 6.01
N ILE A 157 10.08 -3.30 5.93
CA ILE A 157 11.34 -3.98 6.27
C ILE A 157 11.37 -4.47 7.72
N ASP A 158 10.59 -3.86 8.62
CA ASP A 158 10.42 -4.30 10.01
C ASP A 158 9.66 -5.65 10.14
N GLY A 159 9.04 -6.13 9.07
CA GLY A 159 8.53 -7.49 8.99
C GLY A 159 9.54 -8.50 8.44
N LEU A 160 10.73 -8.06 8.01
CA LEU A 160 11.83 -8.86 7.49
C LEU A 160 13.06 -8.84 8.41
N SER A 161 13.12 -7.90 9.33
CA SER A 161 14.21 -7.72 10.30
C SER A 161 13.66 -7.32 11.67
N THR A 162 14.52 -7.25 12.68
CA THR A 162 14.12 -6.76 14.01
C THR A 162 14.04 -5.24 13.99
N PRO A 163 12.88 -4.64 14.34
CA PRO A 163 12.75 -3.19 14.49
C PRO A 163 13.67 -2.64 15.58
N THR A 164 14.13 -1.39 15.39
CA THR A 164 14.93 -0.67 16.40
C THR A 164 14.06 0.14 17.38
N PHE A 165 12.79 0.36 17.04
CA PHE A 165 11.82 1.09 17.87
C PHE A 165 11.04 0.14 18.78
N GLU A 166 10.57 0.66 19.92
CA GLU A 166 9.68 -0.06 20.86
C GLU A 166 8.25 -0.17 20.32
N THR A 167 8.13 -0.77 19.13
CA THR A 167 6.86 -0.94 18.40
C THR A 167 6.51 -2.42 18.27
N TYR A 168 6.37 -3.08 19.42
CA TYR A 168 6.30 -4.55 19.55
C TYR A 168 5.22 -5.23 18.72
N SER A 169 4.09 -4.58 18.47
CA SER A 169 3.03 -5.12 17.61
C SER A 169 3.26 -4.85 16.11
N TYR A 170 4.02 -3.81 15.75
CA TYR A 170 4.18 -3.38 14.37
C TYR A 170 4.99 -4.38 13.53
N GLY A 171 6.23 -4.71 13.93
CA GLY A 171 7.06 -5.68 13.24
C GLY A 171 6.35 -7.02 13.02
N PRO A 172 5.80 -7.67 14.08
CA PRO A 172 5.00 -8.87 13.93
C PRO A 172 3.80 -8.71 13.00
N SER A 173 3.08 -7.57 13.03
CA SER A 173 1.98 -7.32 12.10
C SER A 173 2.45 -7.30 10.63
N LYS A 174 3.61 -6.70 10.36
CA LYS A 174 4.18 -6.63 9.01
C LYS A 174 4.73 -7.97 8.53
N ALA A 175 5.31 -8.79 9.43
CA ALA A 175 5.65 -10.16 9.14
C ALA A 175 4.40 -11.02 8.81
N ALA A 176 3.31 -10.80 9.55
CA ALA A 176 2.02 -11.44 9.26
C ALA A 176 1.47 -11.03 7.88
N VAL A 177 1.60 -9.76 7.48
CA VAL A 177 1.24 -9.29 6.12
C VAL A 177 2.04 -10.02 5.05
N HIS A 178 3.35 -10.22 5.25
CA HIS A 178 4.20 -10.95 4.32
C HIS A 178 3.76 -12.42 4.17
N SER A 179 3.47 -13.08 5.29
CA SER A 179 2.95 -14.45 5.28
C SER A 179 1.58 -14.53 4.62
N LEU A 180 0.64 -13.63 4.98
CA LEU A 180 -0.69 -13.56 4.40
C LEU A 180 -0.65 -13.31 2.89
N THR A 181 0.28 -12.50 2.40
CA THR A 181 0.51 -12.27 0.96
C THR A 181 0.76 -13.58 0.23
N LYS A 182 1.66 -14.43 0.74
CA LYS A 182 1.98 -15.74 0.14
C LYS A 182 0.77 -16.68 0.15
N VAL A 183 0.03 -16.73 1.26
CA VAL A 183 -1.18 -17.54 1.39
C VAL A 183 -2.26 -17.10 0.40
N LEU A 184 -2.53 -15.79 0.32
CA LEU A 184 -3.51 -15.25 -0.63
C LEU A 184 -3.08 -15.47 -2.08
N ALA A 185 -1.79 -15.26 -2.41
CA ALA A 185 -1.25 -15.49 -3.75
C ALA A 185 -1.50 -16.93 -4.22
N ALA A 186 -1.17 -17.92 -3.38
CA ALA A 186 -1.39 -19.34 -3.69
C ALA A 186 -2.87 -19.68 -3.93
N ARG A 187 -3.79 -19.07 -3.19
CA ARG A 187 -5.23 -19.34 -3.27
C ARG A 187 -5.92 -18.57 -4.41
N LEU A 188 -5.53 -17.32 -4.63
CA LEU A 188 -6.22 -16.43 -5.57
C LEU A 188 -5.68 -16.50 -7.00
N ARG A 189 -4.49 -17.06 -7.22
CA ARG A 189 -3.93 -17.21 -8.57
C ARG A 189 -4.88 -17.96 -9.53
N LYS A 190 -5.56 -18.98 -9.03
CA LYS A 190 -6.58 -19.74 -9.82
C LYS A 190 -7.82 -18.91 -10.17
N ARG A 191 -8.00 -17.77 -9.55
CA ARG A 191 -9.06 -16.79 -9.82
C ARG A 191 -8.59 -15.59 -10.64
N ASN A 192 -7.43 -15.72 -11.29
CA ASN A 192 -6.78 -14.66 -12.06
C ASN A 192 -6.49 -13.40 -11.22
N ILE A 193 -6.12 -13.58 -9.96
CA ILE A 193 -5.66 -12.49 -9.08
C ILE A 193 -4.22 -12.78 -8.68
N ILE A 194 -3.33 -11.81 -8.87
CA ILE A 194 -1.94 -11.83 -8.43
C ILE A 194 -1.82 -11.01 -7.15
N VAL A 195 -1.18 -11.57 -6.15
CA VAL A 195 -0.95 -10.91 -4.86
C VAL A 195 0.55 -10.85 -4.60
N ASN A 196 1.06 -9.65 -4.31
CA ASN A 196 2.43 -9.40 -3.89
C ASN A 196 2.45 -8.40 -2.73
N ALA A 197 3.59 -8.27 -2.07
CA ALA A 197 3.82 -7.23 -1.08
C ALA A 197 5.03 -6.38 -1.46
N ILE A 198 4.97 -5.10 -1.08
CA ILE A 198 6.13 -4.23 -1.02
C ILE A 198 6.49 -4.06 0.45
N ALA A 199 7.79 -4.18 0.79
CA ALA A 199 8.34 -3.91 2.10
C ALA A 199 9.14 -2.59 2.04
N PRO A 200 8.51 -1.43 2.32
CA PRO A 200 9.20 -0.15 2.31
C PRO A 200 10.22 -0.05 3.44
N GLY A 201 11.34 0.63 3.16
CA GLY A 201 12.26 1.17 4.13
C GLY A 201 11.88 2.60 4.56
N PRO A 202 12.86 3.47 4.82
CA PRO A 202 12.60 4.84 5.25
C PRO A 202 12.05 5.69 4.10
N PHE A 203 10.79 6.12 4.23
CA PHE A 203 10.13 7.12 3.38
C PHE A 203 9.68 8.32 4.22
N PRO A 204 9.68 9.56 3.67
CA PRO A 204 9.23 10.73 4.39
C PRO A 204 7.72 10.67 4.62
N THR A 205 7.34 10.20 5.80
CA THR A 205 5.95 10.01 6.21
C THR A 205 5.74 10.51 7.63
N TYR A 206 4.49 10.86 7.96
CA TYR A 206 4.10 11.21 9.32
C TYR A 206 4.51 10.12 10.34
N MET A 207 4.34 8.84 9.99
CA MET A 207 4.66 7.72 10.88
C MET A 207 6.15 7.66 11.19
N LEU A 208 7.02 7.80 10.18
CA LEU A 208 8.46 7.79 10.38
C LEU A 208 8.93 9.05 11.08
N SER A 209 8.42 10.24 10.70
CA SER A 209 8.72 11.50 11.39
C SER A 209 8.47 11.42 12.90
N THR A 210 7.35 10.83 13.32
CA THR A 210 7.05 10.59 14.73
C THR A 210 8.10 9.68 15.39
N GLY A 211 8.54 8.63 14.70
CA GLY A 211 9.51 7.66 15.23
C GLY A 211 10.93 8.22 15.36
N VAL A 212 11.32 9.15 14.48
CA VAL A 212 12.67 9.76 14.47
C VAL A 212 12.75 11.09 15.21
N GLY A 213 11.75 11.41 16.02
CA GLY A 213 11.75 12.63 16.86
C GLY A 213 11.25 13.90 16.17
N GLY A 214 10.75 13.81 14.92
CA GLY A 214 10.18 14.96 14.19
C GLY A 214 8.74 15.30 14.60
N GLY A 215 8.19 14.65 15.62
CA GLY A 215 6.85 14.97 16.16
C GLY A 215 5.69 14.78 15.16
N GLY A 216 5.93 14.12 14.03
CA GLY A 216 4.96 13.96 12.94
C GLY A 216 4.96 15.12 11.93
N ASP A 217 5.81 16.13 12.10
CA ASP A 217 6.00 17.17 11.10
C ASP A 217 6.95 16.68 10.00
N VAL A 218 6.37 16.33 8.85
CA VAL A 218 7.12 15.78 7.71
C VAL A 218 8.02 16.84 7.07
N GLU A 219 7.60 18.10 7.07
CA GLU A 219 8.37 19.20 6.45
C GLU A 219 9.53 19.64 7.32
N ALA A 220 9.35 19.65 8.64
CA ALA A 220 10.40 20.02 9.59
C ALA A 220 11.38 18.89 9.94
N THR A 221 11.09 17.65 9.53
CA THR A 221 11.97 16.49 9.80
C THR A 221 13.23 16.54 8.96
N ASP A 222 14.41 16.36 9.58
CA ASP A 222 15.68 16.24 8.87
C ASP A 222 15.83 14.87 8.18
N TRP A 223 15.28 14.79 6.99
CA TRP A 223 15.36 13.57 6.15
C TRP A 223 16.78 13.29 5.65
N SER A 224 17.67 14.29 5.65
CA SER A 224 19.07 14.09 5.28
C SER A 224 19.77 13.19 6.29
N SER A 225 19.60 13.48 7.59
CA SER A 225 20.17 12.65 8.67
C SER A 225 19.59 11.24 8.64
N VAL A 226 18.28 11.08 8.41
CA VAL A 226 17.66 9.75 8.26
C VAL A 226 18.23 9.02 7.04
N GLY A 227 18.44 9.73 5.93
CA GLY A 227 19.00 9.19 4.70
C GLY A 227 20.45 8.71 4.84
N GLN A 228 21.27 9.37 5.65
CA GLN A 228 22.67 8.97 5.89
C GLN A 228 22.79 7.60 6.56
N MET A 229 21.76 7.14 7.27
CA MET A 229 21.72 5.79 7.84
C MET A 229 21.37 4.69 6.82
N ASN A 230 21.08 5.07 5.58
CA ASN A 230 20.71 4.17 4.51
C ASN A 230 21.89 4.02 3.53
N PRO A 231 22.23 2.81 3.05
CA PRO A 231 23.29 2.61 2.07
C PRO A 231 23.18 3.47 0.80
N SER A 232 21.96 3.82 0.40
CA SER A 232 21.73 4.74 -0.73
C SER A 232 21.90 6.22 -0.38
N ASN A 233 22.27 6.57 0.85
CA ASN A 233 22.44 7.93 1.37
C ASN A 233 21.23 8.85 1.14
N ARG A 234 20.04 8.31 1.08
CA ARG A 234 18.78 9.05 0.97
C ARG A 234 17.60 8.24 1.51
N VAL A 235 16.54 8.90 1.83
CA VAL A 235 15.23 8.27 2.02
C VAL A 235 14.56 7.97 0.67
N GLY A 236 13.56 7.11 0.65
CA GLY A 236 12.78 6.80 -0.55
C GLY A 236 11.96 8.01 -1.01
N SER A 237 11.76 8.13 -2.32
CA SER A 237 10.95 9.15 -2.96
C SER A 237 9.61 8.60 -3.46
N PRO A 238 8.63 9.47 -3.81
CA PRO A 238 7.39 9.02 -4.43
C PRO A 238 7.60 8.15 -5.66
N GLU A 239 8.60 8.45 -6.48
CA GLU A 239 8.92 7.71 -7.71
C GLU A 239 9.39 6.28 -7.41
N ASP A 240 10.15 6.09 -6.32
CA ASP A 240 10.65 4.76 -5.95
C ASP A 240 9.50 3.79 -5.64
N ILE A 241 8.54 4.22 -4.81
CA ILE A 241 7.42 3.36 -4.42
C ILE A 241 6.36 3.25 -5.51
N ALA A 242 6.10 4.33 -6.25
CA ALA A 242 5.16 4.33 -7.36
C ALA A 242 5.68 3.46 -8.52
N GLY A 243 6.95 3.56 -8.86
CA GLY A 243 7.57 2.76 -9.93
C GLY A 243 7.47 1.27 -9.66
N LEU A 244 7.78 0.83 -8.44
CA LEU A 244 7.63 -0.57 -8.03
C LEU A 244 6.16 -1.01 -8.03
N THR A 245 5.24 -0.15 -7.58
CA THR A 245 3.80 -0.45 -7.61
C THR A 245 3.31 -0.60 -9.06
N ILE A 246 3.70 0.29 -9.97
CA ILE A 246 3.36 0.20 -11.39
C ILE A 246 3.90 -1.10 -12.00
N PHE A 247 5.15 -1.46 -11.71
CA PHE A 247 5.70 -2.76 -12.13
C PHE A 247 4.79 -3.91 -11.69
N LEU A 248 4.46 -4.01 -10.41
CA LEU A 248 3.64 -5.10 -9.88
C LEU A 248 2.20 -5.09 -10.43
N CYS A 249 1.67 -3.92 -10.77
CA CYS A 249 0.30 -3.75 -11.25
C CYS A 249 0.16 -3.82 -12.79
N SER A 250 1.28 -3.83 -13.52
CA SER A 250 1.31 -3.86 -14.97
C SER A 250 1.57 -5.27 -15.53
N ARG A 251 1.68 -5.35 -16.85
CA ARG A 251 2.03 -6.58 -17.56
C ARG A 251 3.42 -7.10 -17.18
N ALA A 252 4.38 -6.20 -16.93
CA ALA A 252 5.74 -6.56 -16.54
C ALA A 252 5.79 -7.38 -15.24
N GLY A 253 4.87 -7.12 -14.29
CA GLY A 253 4.76 -7.88 -13.04
C GLY A 253 3.85 -9.12 -13.11
N ALA A 254 3.32 -9.50 -14.28
CA ALA A 254 2.30 -10.54 -14.39
C ALA A 254 2.79 -11.95 -14.01
N PHE A 255 4.10 -12.19 -13.97
CA PHE A 255 4.67 -13.48 -13.58
C PHE A 255 5.34 -13.44 -12.19
N THR A 256 5.26 -12.30 -11.50
CA THR A 256 5.70 -12.12 -10.12
C THR A 256 4.52 -12.39 -9.19
N VAL A 257 4.57 -13.48 -8.40
CA VAL A 257 3.42 -13.98 -7.63
C VAL A 257 3.86 -14.41 -6.23
N GLY A 258 3.27 -13.81 -5.20
CA GLY A 258 3.52 -14.18 -3.80
C GLY A 258 4.82 -13.60 -3.24
N GLU A 259 5.42 -12.65 -3.95
CA GLU A 259 6.70 -12.06 -3.56
C GLU A 259 6.53 -10.92 -2.55
N VAL A 260 7.57 -10.75 -1.72
CA VAL A 260 7.76 -9.61 -0.83
C VAL A 260 9.01 -8.87 -1.31
N ILE A 261 8.81 -7.72 -1.94
CA ILE A 261 9.90 -6.98 -2.56
C ILE A 261 10.25 -5.77 -1.68
N SER A 262 11.50 -5.72 -1.21
CA SER A 262 12.01 -4.57 -0.45
C SER A 262 12.19 -3.35 -1.36
N CYS A 263 11.73 -2.20 -0.87
CA CYS A 263 11.95 -0.89 -1.47
C CYS A 263 12.56 0.01 -0.39
N ASP A 264 13.85 -0.17 -0.10
CA ASP A 264 14.44 0.26 1.16
C ASP A 264 15.84 0.91 1.02
N GLY A 265 16.32 1.12 -0.21
CA GLY A 265 17.63 1.68 -0.47
C GLY A 265 18.80 0.85 0.10
N GLY A 266 18.58 -0.43 0.36
CA GLY A 266 19.57 -1.34 0.92
C GLY A 266 19.63 -1.34 2.46
N THR A 267 18.65 -0.75 3.14
CA THR A 267 18.60 -0.71 4.62
C THR A 267 18.74 -2.11 5.25
N LEU A 268 18.14 -3.14 4.67
CA LEU A 268 18.24 -4.51 5.15
C LEU A 268 19.65 -5.11 5.02
N LEU A 269 20.49 -4.62 4.13
CA LEU A 269 21.85 -5.12 3.93
C LEU A 269 22.81 -4.70 5.06
N GLY A 270 22.46 -3.65 5.79
CA GLY A 270 23.25 -3.13 6.91
C GLY A 270 22.70 -3.50 8.30
N ARG A 271 21.67 -4.34 8.38
CA ARG A 271 21.05 -4.79 9.64
C ARG A 271 21.48 -6.20 10.02
#